data_a674995b9c92708df8bd1793839876e5
#
_entry.id   a674995b9c92708df8bd1793839876e5
#
_cell.length_a   1.000
_cell.length_b   1.000
_cell.length_c   1.000
_cell.angle_alpha   90.00
_cell.angle_beta   90.00
_cell.angle_gamma   90.00
#
_symmetry.space_group_name_H-M   'P 1'
#
loop_
_entity.id
_entity.type
_entity.pdbx_description
1 polymer ?
#
loop_
_entity_poly.entity_id
_entity_poly.type
_entity_poly.pdbx_seq_one_letter_code
_entity_poly.pdbx_strand_id
1 'polypeptide(L)'
;MPVPMLTRRKAVGMLAERLTGLYDPCEARSIARQAAAFYAGITLPALLADPEAEIDAPELEQAAERLAAGEPLQYVLGESEFFGRRFAVRKGVLIPRPETEELAALVVRRERGRAPRLLDIGTGSGCLA
;
A
#
# COMPACT_ATOMS: atom_id res chain seq x y z
N MET A 1 -4.06 -29.72 16.85
CA MET A 1 -5.18 -29.29 15.96
C MET A 1 -4.60 -28.33 14.92
N PRO A 2 -4.70 -28.61 13.63
CA PRO A 2 -4.32 -27.62 12.65
C PRO A 2 -5.27 -26.42 12.79
N VAL A 3 -4.68 -25.23 12.87
CA VAL A 3 -5.46 -23.99 12.78
C VAL A 3 -6.10 -24.01 11.38
N PRO A 4 -7.42 -23.84 11.25
CA PRO A 4 -8.03 -23.82 9.94
C PRO A 4 -7.39 -22.68 9.13
N MET A 5 -6.79 -23.04 8.00
CA MET A 5 -6.18 -22.07 7.11
C MET A 5 -7.27 -21.10 6.63
N LEU A 6 -6.97 -19.83 6.73
CA LEU A 6 -7.92 -18.77 6.38
C LEU A 6 -7.94 -18.61 4.85
N THR A 7 -9.11 -18.47 4.24
CA THR A 7 -9.17 -18.13 2.82
C THR A 7 -8.92 -16.64 2.61
N ARG A 8 -8.46 -16.28 1.41
CA ARG A 8 -8.23 -14.87 1.01
C ARG A 8 -9.46 -14.01 1.24
N ARG A 9 -10.64 -14.52 0.86
CA ARG A 9 -11.93 -13.85 1.08
C ARG A 9 -12.18 -13.57 2.57
N LYS A 10 -11.99 -14.57 3.43
CA LYS A 10 -12.20 -14.42 4.86
C LYS A 10 -11.20 -13.45 5.49
N ALA A 11 -9.93 -13.55 5.12
CA ALA A 11 -8.89 -12.65 5.62
C ALA A 11 -9.21 -11.18 5.29
N VAL A 12 -9.56 -10.91 4.04
CA VAL A 12 -9.96 -9.56 3.59
C VAL A 12 -11.22 -9.08 4.32
N GLY A 13 -12.24 -9.94 4.46
CA GLY A 13 -13.49 -9.61 5.16
C GLY A 13 -13.26 -9.25 6.63
N MET A 14 -12.51 -10.07 7.35
CA MET A 14 -12.18 -9.84 8.77
C MET A 14 -11.39 -8.54 8.97
N LEU A 15 -10.41 -8.29 8.11
CA LEU A 15 -9.63 -7.05 8.19
C LEU A 15 -10.49 -5.84 7.84
N ALA A 16 -11.31 -5.91 6.80
CA ALA A 16 -12.22 -4.81 6.44
C ALA A 16 -13.20 -4.47 7.56
N GLU A 17 -13.74 -5.48 8.25
CA GLU A 17 -14.61 -5.26 9.42
C GLU A 17 -13.91 -4.47 10.53
N ARG A 18 -12.64 -4.75 10.82
CA ARG A 18 -11.87 -4.01 11.83
C ARG A 18 -11.65 -2.55 11.46
N LEU A 19 -11.74 -2.22 10.19
CA LEU A 19 -11.54 -0.86 9.67
C LEU A 19 -12.84 -0.07 9.53
N THR A 20 -14.00 -0.71 9.74
CA THR A 20 -15.29 -0.01 9.78
C THR A 20 -15.31 0.98 10.95
N GLY A 21 -15.80 2.20 10.68
CA GLY A 21 -15.77 3.29 11.65
C GLY A 21 -14.56 4.22 11.51
N LEU A 22 -13.45 3.78 10.89
CA LEU A 22 -12.32 4.63 10.50
C LEU A 22 -12.43 5.06 9.04
N TYR A 23 -12.93 4.17 8.19
CA TYR A 23 -13.01 4.34 6.73
C TYR A 23 -14.40 3.97 6.26
N ASP A 24 -14.80 4.50 5.10
CA ASP A 24 -15.99 3.99 4.43
C ASP A 24 -15.79 2.53 3.99
N PRO A 25 -16.88 1.77 3.73
CA PRO A 25 -16.76 0.33 3.43
C PRO A 25 -15.93 0.00 2.18
N CYS A 26 -15.94 0.87 1.17
CA CYS A 26 -15.15 0.66 -0.05
C CYS A 26 -13.66 0.87 0.22
N GLU A 27 -13.32 1.91 0.95
CA GLU A 27 -11.94 2.21 1.36
C GLU A 27 -11.39 1.15 2.31
N ALA A 28 -12.17 0.77 3.34
CA ALA A 28 -11.80 -0.30 4.26
C ALA A 28 -11.47 -1.60 3.53
N ARG A 29 -12.27 -1.97 2.55
CA ARG A 29 -12.05 -3.16 1.72
C ARG A 29 -10.82 -3.03 0.83
N SER A 30 -10.59 -1.87 0.25
CA SER A 30 -9.40 -1.59 -0.56
C SER A 30 -8.13 -1.74 0.27
N ILE A 31 -8.09 -1.14 1.45
CA ILE A 31 -6.96 -1.26 2.39
C ILE A 31 -6.74 -2.73 2.78
N ALA A 32 -7.80 -3.44 3.12
CA ALA A 32 -7.73 -4.85 3.50
C ALA A 32 -7.16 -5.74 2.40
N ARG A 33 -7.58 -5.53 1.15
CA ARG A 33 -7.06 -6.26 -0.02
C ARG A 33 -5.58 -6.00 -0.26
N GLN A 34 -5.16 -4.75 -0.19
CA GLN A 34 -3.76 -4.37 -0.37
C GLN A 34 -2.86 -4.97 0.71
N ALA A 35 -3.29 -4.91 1.98
CA ALA A 35 -2.56 -5.50 3.09
C ALA A 35 -2.48 -7.04 2.95
N ALA A 36 -3.59 -7.70 2.66
CA ALA A 36 -3.62 -9.14 2.49
C ALA A 36 -2.71 -9.62 1.34
N ALA A 37 -2.74 -8.94 0.19
CA ALA A 37 -1.88 -9.27 -0.94
C ALA A 37 -0.40 -9.07 -0.59
N PHE A 38 -0.07 -7.95 0.06
CA PHE A 38 1.31 -7.64 0.46
C PHE A 38 1.90 -8.72 1.39
N TYR A 39 1.22 -9.03 2.48
CA TYR A 39 1.71 -10.01 3.47
C TYR A 39 1.67 -11.45 2.97
N ALA A 40 0.79 -11.77 2.01
CA ALA A 40 0.79 -13.06 1.34
C ALA A 40 1.85 -13.18 0.22
N GLY A 41 2.57 -12.11 -0.09
CA GLY A 41 3.56 -12.09 -1.15
C GLY A 41 3.00 -12.30 -2.55
N ILE A 42 1.75 -11.91 -2.79
CA ILE A 42 1.05 -12.05 -4.07
C ILE A 42 0.62 -10.68 -4.61
N THR A 43 0.33 -10.62 -5.89
CA THR A 43 -0.22 -9.41 -6.50
C THR A 43 -1.70 -9.24 -6.16
N LEU A 44 -2.19 -8.01 -6.19
CA LEU A 44 -3.62 -7.73 -5.99
C LEU A 44 -4.51 -8.47 -7.02
N PRO A 45 -4.19 -8.50 -8.31
CA PRO A 45 -4.93 -9.33 -9.26
C PRO A 45 -4.96 -10.82 -8.89
N ALA A 46 -3.85 -11.38 -8.41
CA ALA A 46 -3.80 -12.77 -7.97
C ALA A 46 -4.67 -13.04 -6.73
N LEU A 47 -4.72 -12.09 -5.80
CA LEU A 47 -5.62 -12.16 -4.65
C LEU A 47 -7.10 -12.22 -5.10
N LEU A 48 -7.46 -11.38 -6.07
CA LEU A 48 -8.84 -11.25 -6.55
C LEU A 48 -9.27 -12.41 -7.46
N ALA A 49 -8.32 -13.02 -8.18
CA ALA A 49 -8.60 -14.11 -9.13
C ALA A 49 -9.04 -15.40 -8.44
N ASP A 50 -8.54 -15.68 -7.23
CA ASP A 50 -8.87 -16.87 -6.47
C ASP A 50 -9.14 -16.55 -4.99
N PRO A 51 -10.35 -16.04 -4.69
CA PRO A 51 -10.68 -15.62 -3.33
C PRO A 51 -10.86 -16.79 -2.34
N GLU A 52 -11.04 -17.99 -2.83
CA GLU A 52 -11.19 -19.18 -1.99
C GLU A 52 -9.86 -19.90 -1.71
N ALA A 53 -8.77 -19.50 -2.36
CA ALA A 53 -7.45 -20.00 -2.04
C ALA A 53 -7.09 -19.66 -0.58
N GLU A 54 -6.34 -20.56 0.04
CA GLU A 54 -5.76 -20.33 1.36
C GLU A 54 -4.76 -19.18 1.33
N ILE A 55 -4.67 -18.46 2.44
CA ILE A 55 -3.71 -17.37 2.62
C ILE A 55 -2.73 -17.75 3.73
N ASP A 56 -1.44 -17.64 3.42
CA ASP A 56 -0.35 -17.73 4.38
C ASP A 56 0.24 -16.32 4.57
N ALA A 57 -0.17 -15.68 5.63
CA ALA A 57 0.24 -14.32 5.97
C ALA A 57 0.23 -14.14 7.50
N PRO A 58 1.21 -14.74 8.21
CA PRO A 58 1.23 -14.72 9.68
C PRO A 58 1.34 -13.31 10.27
N GLU A 59 1.96 -12.38 9.55
CA GLU A 59 2.11 -10.98 9.99
C GLU A 59 0.84 -10.14 9.79
N LEU A 60 -0.16 -10.65 9.09
CA LEU A 60 -1.38 -9.91 8.77
C LEU A 60 -2.15 -9.49 10.03
N GLU A 61 -2.14 -10.31 11.07
CA GLU A 61 -2.81 -9.99 12.34
C GLU A 61 -2.19 -8.76 13.00
N GLN A 62 -0.86 -8.69 13.08
CA GLN A 62 -0.16 -7.53 13.62
C GLN A 62 -0.39 -6.27 12.76
N ALA A 63 -0.40 -6.43 11.44
CA ALA A 63 -0.74 -5.35 10.54
C ALA A 63 -2.18 -4.86 10.74
N ALA A 64 -3.12 -5.78 10.96
CA ALA A 64 -4.52 -5.46 11.23
C ALA A 64 -4.68 -4.62 12.50
N GLU A 65 -3.94 -4.93 13.56
CA GLU A 65 -3.93 -4.13 14.80
C GLU A 65 -3.44 -2.69 14.54
N ARG A 66 -2.37 -2.53 13.80
CA ARG A 66 -1.81 -1.21 13.45
C ARG A 66 -2.78 -0.39 12.59
N LEU A 67 -3.37 -1.02 11.58
CA LEU A 67 -4.37 -0.38 10.72
C LEU A 67 -5.62 0.02 11.50
N ALA A 68 -6.11 -0.83 12.39
CA ALA A 68 -7.26 -0.54 13.25
C ALA A 68 -6.98 0.58 14.27
N ALA A 69 -5.73 0.79 14.63
CA ALA A 69 -5.28 1.92 15.44
C ALA A 69 -5.19 3.25 14.65
N GLY A 70 -5.50 3.24 13.34
CA GLY A 70 -5.50 4.42 12.48
C GLY A 70 -4.15 4.72 11.81
N GLU A 71 -3.19 3.80 11.87
CA GLU A 71 -1.92 3.98 11.17
C GLU A 71 -2.14 3.87 9.65
N PRO A 72 -1.59 4.79 8.84
CA PRO A 72 -1.71 4.73 7.39
C PRO A 72 -1.17 3.42 6.81
N LEU A 73 -1.86 2.87 5.79
CA LEU A 73 -1.47 1.62 5.15
C LEU A 73 0.00 1.62 4.72
N GLN A 74 0.47 2.69 4.08
CA GLN A 74 1.84 2.79 3.59
C GLN A 74 2.87 2.70 4.71
N TYR A 75 2.59 3.25 5.88
CA TYR A 75 3.48 3.11 7.04
C TYR A 75 3.46 1.69 7.61
N VAL A 76 2.31 1.03 7.61
CA VAL A 76 2.19 -0.37 8.02
C VAL A 76 2.99 -1.28 7.08
N LEU A 77 2.87 -1.08 5.77
CA LEU A 77 3.61 -1.85 4.76
C LEU A 77 5.10 -1.44 4.67
N GLY A 78 5.46 -0.24 5.11
CA GLY A 78 6.81 0.29 5.00
C GLY A 78 7.18 0.79 3.60
N GLU A 79 6.25 0.79 2.67
CA GLU A 79 6.45 1.23 1.31
C GLU A 79 5.23 1.92 0.71
N SER A 80 5.46 2.75 -0.30
CA SER A 80 4.43 3.40 -1.10
C SER A 80 4.80 3.34 -2.57
N GLU A 81 3.82 3.11 -3.43
CA GLU A 81 4.01 3.19 -4.86
C GLU A 81 3.87 4.64 -5.33
N PHE A 82 4.79 5.07 -6.19
CA PHE A 82 4.78 6.37 -6.83
C PHE A 82 5.33 6.24 -8.25
N PHE A 83 4.55 6.65 -9.22
CA PHE A 83 4.92 6.62 -10.64
C PHE A 83 5.44 5.24 -11.10
N GLY A 84 4.77 4.16 -10.66
CA GLY A 84 5.13 2.77 -10.96
C GLY A 84 6.36 2.24 -10.23
N ARG A 85 6.91 2.97 -9.28
CA ARG A 85 8.06 2.56 -8.46
C ARG A 85 7.70 2.48 -7.00
N ARG A 86 8.39 1.64 -6.24
CA ARG A 86 8.23 1.51 -4.80
C ARG A 86 9.26 2.35 -4.06
N PHE A 87 8.78 3.09 -3.08
CA PHE A 87 9.61 3.93 -2.21
C PHE A 87 9.41 3.52 -0.76
N ALA A 88 10.49 3.36 -0.02
CA ALA A 88 10.43 3.11 1.41
C ALA A 88 9.83 4.34 2.13
N VAL A 89 8.86 4.10 2.98
CA VAL A 89 8.26 5.14 3.81
C VAL A 89 8.14 4.67 5.25
N ARG A 90 8.22 5.60 6.18
CA ARG A 90 8.04 5.35 7.62
C ARG A 90 7.48 6.58 8.28
N LYS A 91 7.02 6.46 9.52
CA LYS A 91 6.56 7.59 10.30
C LYS A 91 7.58 8.73 10.27
N GLY A 92 7.10 9.94 9.98
CA GLY A 92 7.92 11.14 9.79
C GLY A 92 8.31 11.44 8.35
N VAL A 93 8.13 10.52 7.41
CA VAL A 93 8.29 10.76 5.98
C VAL A 93 6.92 10.96 5.35
N LEU A 94 6.75 12.02 4.57
CA LEU A 94 5.49 12.26 3.85
C LEU A 94 5.26 11.13 2.83
N ILE A 95 4.10 10.50 2.91
CA ILE A 95 3.68 9.50 1.92
C ILE A 95 3.49 10.21 0.57
N PRO A 96 4.12 9.72 -0.51
CA PRO A 96 3.94 10.30 -1.85
C PRO A 96 2.47 10.42 -2.22
N ARG A 97 2.10 11.56 -2.80
CA ARG A 97 0.72 11.87 -3.19
C ARG A 97 0.52 11.68 -4.69
N PRO A 98 -0.66 11.19 -5.14
CA PRO A 98 -0.96 11.02 -6.57
C PRO A 98 -0.79 12.30 -7.38
N GLU A 99 -1.16 13.45 -6.82
CA GLU A 99 -1.03 14.76 -7.48
C GLU A 99 0.43 15.11 -7.80
N THR A 100 1.37 14.63 -7.00
CA THR A 100 2.82 14.82 -7.23
C THR A 100 3.31 14.03 -8.45
N GLU A 101 2.63 12.97 -8.83
CA GLU A 101 2.92 12.22 -10.07
C GLU A 101 2.70 13.10 -11.32
N GLU A 102 1.71 13.98 -11.29
CA GLU A 102 1.46 14.94 -12.38
C GLU A 102 2.62 15.91 -12.54
N LEU A 103 3.20 16.37 -11.43
CA LEU A 103 4.40 17.19 -11.45
C LEU A 103 5.60 16.43 -12.04
N ALA A 104 5.82 15.20 -11.60
CA ALA A 104 6.88 14.35 -12.14
C ALA A 104 6.72 14.13 -13.65
N ALA A 105 5.51 13.85 -14.10
CA ALA A 105 5.20 13.68 -15.51
C ALA A 105 5.46 14.96 -16.32
N LEU A 106 5.12 16.11 -15.76
CA LEU A 106 5.37 17.42 -16.40
C LEU A 106 6.87 17.67 -16.56
N VAL A 107 7.67 17.42 -15.51
CA VAL A 107 9.13 17.59 -15.55
C VAL A 107 9.74 16.67 -16.59
N VAL A 108 9.38 15.39 -16.58
CA VAL A 108 9.88 14.41 -17.57
C VAL A 108 9.55 14.83 -18.99
N ARG A 109 8.34 15.32 -19.26
CA ARG A 109 7.95 15.78 -20.61
C ARG A 109 8.75 17.00 -21.06
N ARG A 110 8.95 17.97 -20.16
CA ARG A 110 9.66 19.22 -20.49
C ARG A 110 11.15 19.02 -20.72
N GLU A 111 11.74 18.11 -19.96
CA GLU A 111 13.19 17.88 -19.96
C GLU A 111 13.62 16.69 -20.82
N ARG A 112 12.68 16.03 -21.49
CA ARG A 112 12.97 14.91 -22.38
C ARG A 112 14.00 15.29 -23.45
N GLY A 113 15.04 14.46 -23.57
CA GLY A 113 16.15 14.70 -24.53
C GLY A 113 17.17 15.73 -24.07
N ARG A 114 17.03 16.25 -22.86
CA ARG A 114 18.00 17.13 -22.19
C ARG A 114 18.73 16.37 -21.09
N ALA A 115 19.82 16.92 -20.60
CA ALA A 115 20.55 16.44 -19.42
C ALA A 115 20.46 17.53 -18.32
N PRO A 116 19.29 17.77 -17.75
CA PRO A 116 19.11 18.85 -16.79
C PRO A 116 19.78 18.51 -15.47
N ARG A 117 20.20 19.55 -14.75
CA ARG A 117 20.54 19.46 -13.34
C ARG A 117 19.30 19.83 -12.54
N LEU A 118 18.84 18.93 -11.71
CA LEU A 118 17.65 19.12 -10.88
C LEU A 118 18.05 19.20 -9.40
N LEU A 119 17.35 20.06 -8.67
CA LEU A 119 17.44 20.16 -7.22
C LEU A 119 16.05 19.96 -6.63
N ASP A 120 15.92 18.99 -5.76
CA ASP A 120 14.69 18.72 -5.01
C ASP A 120 14.88 19.14 -3.55
N ILE A 121 14.23 20.24 -3.17
CA ILE A 121 14.31 20.80 -1.81
C ILE A 121 13.15 20.21 -1.00
N GLY A 122 13.49 19.61 0.17
CA GLY A 122 12.48 18.92 0.97
C GLY A 122 12.07 17.59 0.35
N THR A 123 13.04 16.81 -0.08
CA THR A 123 12.86 15.61 -0.91
C THR A 123 11.97 14.52 -0.28
N GLY A 124 11.80 14.49 1.06
CA GLY A 124 10.99 13.52 1.78
C GLY A 124 11.40 12.08 1.49
N SER A 125 10.52 11.30 0.84
CA SER A 125 10.80 9.93 0.42
C SER A 125 11.81 9.81 -0.72
N GLY A 126 12.14 10.93 -1.38
CA GLY A 126 12.95 10.95 -2.59
C GLY A 126 12.18 10.63 -3.87
N CYS A 127 10.85 10.64 -3.84
CA CYS A 127 10.02 10.21 -4.98
C CYS A 127 10.15 11.10 -6.22
N LEU A 128 10.52 12.39 -6.06
CA LEU A 128 10.78 13.30 -7.18
C LEU A 128 12.24 13.27 -7.66
N ALA A 129 13.15 12.82 -6.83
CA ALA A 129 14.57 12.73 -7.17
C ALA A 129 14.88 11.47 -7.99
#